data_a4c4513c96f8395654b9227070bbe81f
#
_entry.id   a4c4513c96f8395654b9227070bbe81f
#
_cell.length_a   1.000
_cell.length_b   1.000
_cell.length_c   1.000
_cell.angle_alpha   90.00
_cell.angle_beta   90.00
_cell.angle_gamma   90.00
#
_symmetry.space_group_name_H-M   'P 1'
#
loop_
_entity.id
_entity.type
_entity.pdbx_description
1 polymer ?
#
loop_
_entity_poly.entity_id
_entity_poly.type
_entity_poly.pdbx_seq_one_letter_code
_entity_poly.pdbx_strand_id
1 'polypeptide(L)'
;INNIEIEMKIVVLDGYAANPGDLSWEGMKVLGECTIYDRTAPEEVLERAAGAEAILTNKVIINADHMAALPELKYIGVLATGYNVVDTAAAKERGIVVTNIPSYSTASVAQMVFAHILNITQQVQHHSEEVHKGRWANNKDFCFWDTPLMELREKKIGLVGLGNTGYTTARVAIGFGMHCLSYTSPSPRDL
;
A
#
# COMPACT_ATOMS: atom_id res chain seq x y z
N ILE A 1 21.87 28.55 31.39
CA ILE A 1 22.36 27.31 30.76
C ILE A 1 21.28 26.99 29.73
N ASN A 2 21.51 27.38 28.47
CA ASN A 2 20.60 27.04 27.35
C ASN A 2 20.73 25.54 27.09
N ASN A 3 19.69 24.77 27.42
CA ASN A 3 19.50 23.46 26.82
C ASN A 3 19.25 23.72 25.33
N ILE A 4 20.26 23.53 24.50
CA ILE A 4 20.06 23.32 23.08
C ILE A 4 19.51 21.88 23.04
N GLU A 5 18.18 21.74 23.03
CA GLU A 5 17.56 20.52 22.58
C GLU A 5 17.94 20.40 21.10
N ILE A 6 18.81 19.45 20.80
CA ILE A 6 19.15 19.11 19.42
C ILE A 6 17.91 18.39 18.91
N GLU A 7 17.01 19.13 18.27
CA GLU A 7 15.85 18.55 17.64
C GLU A 7 16.31 17.73 16.43
N MET A 8 15.93 16.44 16.42
CA MET A 8 16.21 15.53 15.29
C MET A 8 15.62 16.10 14.00
N LYS A 9 16.41 16.18 12.94
CA LYS A 9 15.90 16.62 11.64
C LYS A 9 15.28 15.45 10.89
N ILE A 10 13.98 15.53 10.68
CA ILE A 10 13.14 14.53 10.02
C ILE A 10 12.69 15.05 8.66
N VAL A 11 12.87 14.28 7.61
CA VAL A 11 12.39 14.64 6.26
C VAL A 11 11.48 13.56 5.70
N VAL A 12 10.28 13.94 5.30
CA VAL A 12 9.34 13.09 4.54
C VAL A 12 9.42 13.46 3.08
N LEU A 13 9.85 12.52 2.22
CA LEU A 13 10.15 12.81 0.82
C LEU A 13 8.92 12.76 -0.11
N ASP A 14 7.90 11.97 0.23
CA ASP A 14 6.71 11.75 -0.60
C ASP A 14 5.45 11.53 0.26
N GLY A 15 5.18 12.47 1.14
CA GLY A 15 4.12 12.40 2.14
C GLY A 15 2.71 12.30 1.55
N TYR A 16 2.44 12.90 0.37
CA TYR A 16 1.11 12.87 -0.23
C TYR A 16 0.58 11.46 -0.50
N ALA A 17 1.47 10.53 -0.90
CA ALA A 17 1.06 9.15 -1.17
C ALA A 17 0.62 8.38 0.08
N ALA A 18 1.12 8.78 1.26
CA ALA A 18 0.77 8.18 2.56
C ALA A 18 -0.33 8.97 3.28
N ASN A 19 -0.42 10.28 3.05
CA ASN A 19 -1.35 11.18 3.70
C ASN A 19 -1.75 12.31 2.73
N PRO A 20 -2.81 12.12 1.92
CA PRO A 20 -3.30 13.14 1.00
C PRO A 20 -4.03 14.31 1.69
N GLY A 21 -4.04 14.36 3.02
CA GLY A 21 -4.67 15.41 3.83
C GLY A 21 -5.74 14.92 4.80
N ASP A 22 -5.91 13.60 4.92
CA ASP A 22 -6.88 12.95 5.82
C ASP A 22 -6.29 12.59 7.19
N LEU A 23 -4.97 12.67 7.36
CA LEU A 23 -4.26 12.41 8.61
C LEU A 23 -3.45 13.63 9.05
N SER A 24 -3.08 13.67 10.33
CA SER A 24 -2.23 14.72 10.90
C SER A 24 -0.77 14.27 11.00
N TRP A 25 0.16 15.17 10.64
CA TRP A 25 1.59 14.99 10.85
C TRP A 25 2.08 15.52 12.22
N GLU A 26 1.19 16.08 13.06
CA GLU A 26 1.57 16.69 14.33
C GLU A 26 2.27 15.69 15.27
N GLY A 27 1.86 14.43 15.25
CA GLY A 27 2.52 13.38 16.04
C GLY A 27 4.00 13.15 15.65
N MET A 28 4.40 13.52 14.43
CA MET A 28 5.80 13.45 14.00
C MET A 28 6.58 14.72 14.36
N LYS A 29 5.94 15.87 14.27
CA LYS A 29 6.57 17.16 14.59
C LYS A 29 7.01 17.27 16.05
N VAL A 30 6.40 16.50 16.96
CA VAL A 30 6.86 16.44 18.37
C VAL A 30 8.15 15.66 18.55
N LEU A 31 8.62 14.92 17.50
CA LEU A 31 9.86 14.16 17.56
C LEU A 31 11.10 14.96 17.12
N GLY A 32 10.87 16.11 16.47
CA GLY A 32 11.93 16.96 15.96
C GLY A 32 11.48 17.93 14.86
N GLU A 33 12.44 18.62 14.25
CA GLU A 33 12.20 19.47 13.09
C GLU A 33 11.77 18.61 11.90
N CYS A 34 10.49 18.66 11.54
CA CYS A 34 9.90 17.81 10.51
C CYS A 34 9.56 18.62 9.24
N THR A 35 10.24 18.33 8.14
CA THR A 35 9.93 18.88 6.82
C THR A 35 9.23 17.81 5.97
N ILE A 36 8.08 18.14 5.41
CA ILE A 36 7.26 17.21 4.63
C ILE A 36 7.10 17.72 3.21
N TYR A 37 7.59 16.93 2.25
CA TYR A 37 7.38 17.16 0.83
C TYR A 37 6.27 16.24 0.32
N ASP A 38 5.38 16.76 -0.48
CA ASP A 38 4.30 15.97 -1.10
C ASP A 38 4.87 14.93 -2.06
N ARG A 39 5.85 15.33 -2.87
CA ARG A 39 6.56 14.52 -3.85
C ARG A 39 7.98 15.02 -3.99
N THR A 40 8.92 14.12 -4.24
CA THR A 40 10.33 14.46 -4.47
C THR A 40 10.82 13.76 -5.73
N ALA A 41 11.36 14.51 -6.69
CA ALA A 41 11.98 13.97 -7.87
C ALA A 41 13.36 13.35 -7.51
N PRO A 42 13.84 12.36 -8.27
CA PRO A 42 15.11 11.69 -7.96
C PRO A 42 16.31 12.66 -7.80
N GLU A 43 16.38 13.70 -8.60
CA GLU A 43 17.41 14.74 -8.57
C GLU A 43 17.35 15.67 -7.36
N GLU A 44 16.20 15.76 -6.70
CA GLU A 44 15.97 16.61 -5.53
C GLU A 44 16.28 15.91 -4.19
N VAL A 45 16.49 14.58 -4.21
CA VAL A 45 16.60 13.77 -2.98
C VAL A 45 17.69 14.30 -2.06
N LEU A 46 18.90 14.53 -2.60
CA LEU A 46 20.04 14.98 -1.79
C LEU A 46 19.87 16.39 -1.25
N GLU A 47 19.31 17.30 -2.03
CA GLU A 47 19.03 18.66 -1.60
C GLU A 47 18.02 18.68 -0.45
N ARG A 48 16.91 17.96 -0.61
CA ARG A 48 15.82 17.93 0.36
C ARG A 48 16.17 17.18 1.64
N ALA A 49 16.99 16.12 1.53
CA ALA A 49 17.43 15.33 2.66
C ALA A 49 18.71 15.86 3.33
N ALA A 50 19.27 16.97 2.87
CA ALA A 50 20.52 17.52 3.41
C ALA A 50 20.42 17.74 4.94
N GLY A 51 21.34 17.13 5.71
CA GLY A 51 21.38 17.18 7.17
C GLY A 51 20.27 16.42 7.89
N ALA A 52 19.48 15.60 7.19
CA ALA A 52 18.46 14.76 7.82
C ALA A 52 19.09 13.62 8.62
N GLU A 53 18.61 13.43 9.86
CA GLU A 53 18.95 12.28 10.69
C GLU A 53 17.95 11.13 10.46
N ALA A 54 16.72 11.47 10.07
CA ALA A 54 15.68 10.51 9.74
C ALA A 54 15.01 10.87 8.40
N ILE A 55 14.86 9.90 7.51
CA ILE A 55 14.11 10.01 6.26
C ILE A 55 12.89 9.09 6.32
N LEU A 56 11.75 9.60 5.92
CA LEU A 56 10.56 8.80 5.66
C LEU A 56 10.25 8.85 4.17
N THR A 57 9.99 7.70 3.59
CA THR A 57 9.66 7.56 2.16
C THR A 57 8.63 6.47 1.92
N ASN A 58 7.81 6.64 0.89
CA ASN A 58 6.92 5.59 0.41
C ASN A 58 7.47 4.95 -0.88
N LYS A 59 7.86 5.76 -1.87
CA LYS A 59 8.31 5.30 -3.19
C LYS A 59 9.58 5.96 -3.69
N VAL A 60 10.07 7.03 -3.04
CA VAL A 60 11.34 7.64 -3.41
C VAL A 60 12.48 6.68 -3.06
N ILE A 61 13.35 6.44 -4.03
CA ILE A 61 14.47 5.50 -3.89
C ILE A 61 15.59 6.12 -3.06
N ILE A 62 16.05 5.38 -2.06
CA ILE A 62 17.25 5.73 -1.25
C ILE A 62 18.29 4.63 -1.47
N ASN A 63 19.26 4.93 -2.30
CA ASN A 63 20.35 4.02 -2.68
C ASN A 63 21.63 4.27 -1.86
N ALA A 64 22.69 3.48 -2.14
CA ALA A 64 23.97 3.59 -1.47
C ALA A 64 24.63 4.97 -1.64
N ASP A 65 24.49 5.60 -2.81
CA ASP A 65 25.08 6.92 -3.10
C ASP A 65 24.38 8.02 -2.30
N HIS A 66 23.06 7.96 -2.20
CA HIS A 66 22.29 8.87 -1.33
C HIS A 66 22.75 8.77 0.12
N MET A 67 22.88 7.54 0.65
CA MET A 67 23.32 7.32 2.03
C MET A 67 24.77 7.76 2.25
N ALA A 68 25.63 7.66 1.22
CA ALA A 68 27.01 8.15 1.30
C ALA A 68 27.08 9.67 1.38
N ALA A 69 26.18 10.37 0.73
CA ALA A 69 26.11 11.82 0.70
C ALA A 69 25.38 12.43 1.93
N LEU A 70 24.77 11.62 2.77
CA LEU A 70 23.97 12.03 3.94
C LEU A 70 24.61 11.47 5.23
N PRO A 71 25.71 12.06 5.72
CA PRO A 71 26.49 11.51 6.83
C PRO A 71 25.75 11.51 8.18
N GLU A 72 24.75 12.38 8.38
CA GLU A 72 23.95 12.47 9.59
C GLU A 72 22.82 11.44 9.62
N LEU A 73 22.54 10.74 8.52
CA LEU A 73 21.40 9.83 8.39
C LEU A 73 21.56 8.59 9.27
N LYS A 74 20.61 8.37 10.18
CA LYS A 74 20.59 7.28 11.15
C LYS A 74 19.40 6.34 10.96
N TYR A 75 18.31 6.83 10.34
CA TYR A 75 17.05 6.12 10.24
C TYR A 75 16.36 6.34 8.90
N ILE A 76 15.80 5.26 8.34
CA ILE A 76 14.93 5.31 7.17
C ILE A 76 13.64 4.55 7.49
N GLY A 77 12.50 5.26 7.50
CA GLY A 77 11.17 4.67 7.65
C GLY A 77 10.48 4.55 6.28
N VAL A 78 10.15 3.33 5.86
CA VAL A 78 9.39 3.10 4.65
C VAL A 78 7.91 3.07 5.00
N LEU A 79 7.14 4.06 4.52
CA LEU A 79 5.70 4.21 4.76
C LEU A 79 4.87 3.26 3.88
N ALA A 80 5.35 2.02 3.74
CA ALA A 80 4.74 0.97 2.92
C ALA A 80 5.14 -0.42 3.43
N THR A 81 4.49 -1.46 2.92
CA THR A 81 4.87 -2.86 3.20
C THR A 81 6.15 -3.24 2.45
N GLY A 82 6.24 -2.91 1.15
CA GLY A 82 7.44 -3.17 0.35
C GLY A 82 8.52 -2.12 0.63
N TYR A 83 9.73 -2.58 0.89
CA TYR A 83 10.90 -1.74 1.22
C TYR A 83 12.02 -1.81 0.17
N ASN A 84 11.73 -2.31 -1.00
CA ASN A 84 12.68 -2.42 -2.12
C ASN A 84 13.15 -1.06 -2.67
N VAL A 85 12.58 0.04 -2.21
CA VAL A 85 13.01 1.41 -2.49
C VAL A 85 14.26 1.82 -1.70
N VAL A 86 14.66 1.02 -0.70
CA VAL A 86 15.86 1.26 0.12
C VAL A 86 16.89 0.17 -0.12
N ASP A 87 18.12 0.56 -0.37
CA ASP A 87 19.26 -0.37 -0.35
C ASP A 87 19.57 -0.76 1.11
N THR A 88 18.97 -1.85 1.55
CA THR A 88 19.08 -2.32 2.92
C THR A 88 20.47 -2.88 3.25
N ALA A 89 21.23 -3.33 2.24
CA ALA A 89 22.62 -3.79 2.41
C ALA A 89 23.53 -2.59 2.72
N ALA A 90 23.45 -1.54 1.92
CA ALA A 90 24.18 -0.30 2.16
C ALA A 90 23.79 0.38 3.47
N ALA A 91 22.50 0.36 3.85
CA ALA A 91 22.04 0.88 5.11
C ALA A 91 22.65 0.13 6.29
N LYS A 92 22.67 -1.20 6.24
CA LYS A 92 23.28 -2.06 7.28
C LYS A 92 24.77 -1.80 7.46
N GLU A 93 25.52 -1.66 6.36
CA GLU A 93 26.96 -1.37 6.40
C GLU A 93 27.26 -0.02 7.06
N ARG A 94 26.34 0.94 6.96
CA ARG A 94 26.45 2.29 7.55
C ARG A 94 25.82 2.41 8.92
N GLY A 95 25.21 1.34 9.45
CA GLY A 95 24.53 1.37 10.74
C GLY A 95 23.21 2.14 10.72
N ILE A 96 22.63 2.38 9.53
CA ILE A 96 21.32 3.04 9.37
C ILE A 96 20.21 2.04 9.62
N VAL A 97 19.31 2.36 10.54
CA VAL A 97 18.16 1.52 10.87
C VAL A 97 17.08 1.71 9.79
N VAL A 98 16.60 0.62 9.20
CA VAL A 98 15.50 0.65 8.23
C VAL A 98 14.30 -0.08 8.79
N THR A 99 13.13 0.55 8.74
CA THR A 99 11.85 -0.05 9.13
C THR A 99 10.82 0.09 8.02
N ASN A 100 9.77 -0.73 8.08
CA ASN A 100 8.63 -0.67 7.17
C ASN A 100 7.32 -0.90 7.94
N ILE A 101 6.17 -0.86 7.26
CA ILE A 101 4.85 -1.12 7.85
C ILE A 101 4.29 -2.43 7.26
N PRO A 102 4.55 -3.59 7.90
CA PRO A 102 4.11 -4.87 7.38
C PRO A 102 2.59 -5.04 7.49
N SER A 103 2.00 -5.70 6.50
CA SER A 103 0.63 -6.27 6.55
C SER A 103 -0.55 -5.31 6.78
N TYR A 104 -0.35 -4.00 6.81
CA TYR A 104 -1.43 -3.03 7.08
C TYR A 104 -2.55 -3.06 6.02
N SER A 105 -2.22 -3.34 4.76
CA SER A 105 -3.15 -3.33 3.63
C SER A 105 -3.76 -4.69 3.28
N THR A 106 -3.43 -5.75 4.01
CA THR A 106 -3.82 -7.14 3.69
C THR A 106 -5.33 -7.29 3.52
N ALA A 107 -6.11 -6.77 4.47
CA ALA A 107 -7.57 -6.85 4.42
C ALA A 107 -8.14 -6.00 3.26
N SER A 108 -7.62 -4.80 3.06
CA SER A 108 -8.06 -3.90 1.99
C SER A 108 -7.82 -4.49 0.60
N VAL A 109 -6.66 -5.15 0.39
CA VAL A 109 -6.36 -5.82 -0.89
C VAL A 109 -7.30 -6.99 -1.11
N ALA A 110 -7.53 -7.85 -0.11
CA ALA A 110 -8.47 -8.97 -0.22
C ALA A 110 -9.90 -8.49 -0.51
N GLN A 111 -10.33 -7.40 0.14
CA GLN A 111 -11.63 -6.76 -0.13
C GLN A 111 -11.72 -6.26 -1.58
N MET A 112 -10.68 -5.60 -2.09
CA MET A 112 -10.66 -5.09 -3.47
C MET A 112 -10.69 -6.23 -4.50
N VAL A 113 -10.02 -7.36 -4.25
CA VAL A 113 -10.12 -8.56 -5.10
C VAL A 113 -11.57 -8.98 -5.26
N PHE A 114 -12.33 -9.08 -4.16
CA PHE A 114 -13.75 -9.47 -4.21
C PHE A 114 -14.64 -8.37 -4.77
N ALA A 115 -14.33 -7.10 -4.55
CA ALA A 115 -15.05 -6.01 -5.20
C ALA A 115 -14.99 -6.13 -6.74
N HIS A 116 -13.80 -6.44 -7.30
CA HIS A 116 -13.65 -6.68 -8.73
C HIS A 116 -14.36 -7.96 -9.18
N ILE A 117 -14.20 -9.08 -8.48
CA ILE A 117 -14.87 -10.34 -8.81
C ILE A 117 -16.38 -10.15 -8.83
N LEU A 118 -16.95 -9.52 -7.80
CA LEU A 118 -18.38 -9.27 -7.72
C LEU A 118 -18.86 -8.29 -8.80
N ASN A 119 -18.07 -7.26 -9.11
CA ASN A 119 -18.43 -6.34 -10.19
C ASN A 119 -18.48 -7.05 -11.56
N ILE A 120 -17.53 -7.96 -11.82
CA ILE A 120 -17.50 -8.74 -13.07
C ILE A 120 -18.67 -9.73 -13.12
N THR A 121 -18.95 -10.43 -12.02
CA THR A 121 -19.92 -11.52 -11.99
C THR A 121 -21.37 -11.05 -11.84
N GLN A 122 -21.58 -9.90 -11.19
CA GLN A 122 -22.92 -9.36 -10.88
C GLN A 122 -23.23 -8.06 -11.62
N GLN A 123 -22.25 -7.43 -12.26
CA GLN A 123 -22.40 -6.20 -13.03
C GLN A 123 -23.19 -5.10 -12.29
N VAL A 124 -22.84 -4.88 -11.01
CA VAL A 124 -23.59 -4.01 -10.10
C VAL A 124 -23.75 -2.60 -10.65
N GLN A 125 -22.68 -2.03 -11.22
CA GLN A 125 -22.72 -0.68 -11.78
C GLN A 125 -23.71 -0.60 -12.95
N HIS A 126 -23.63 -1.54 -13.90
CA HIS A 126 -24.53 -1.59 -15.05
C HIS A 126 -25.99 -1.65 -14.63
N HIS A 127 -26.32 -2.55 -13.69
CA HIS A 127 -27.70 -2.67 -13.21
C HIS A 127 -28.16 -1.41 -12.46
N SER A 128 -27.30 -0.78 -11.68
CA SER A 128 -27.61 0.49 -11.02
C SER A 128 -27.90 1.60 -12.05
N GLU A 129 -27.08 1.74 -13.08
CA GLU A 129 -27.30 2.73 -14.14
C GLU A 129 -28.62 2.51 -14.87
N GLU A 130 -28.95 1.26 -15.20
CA GLU A 130 -30.21 0.92 -15.87
C GLU A 130 -31.43 1.20 -14.96
N VAL A 131 -31.33 0.96 -13.67
CA VAL A 131 -32.37 1.32 -12.71
C VAL A 131 -32.58 2.85 -12.67
N HIS A 132 -31.50 3.63 -12.65
CA HIS A 132 -31.59 5.11 -12.67
C HIS A 132 -32.18 5.66 -13.98
N LYS A 133 -32.02 4.95 -15.10
CA LYS A 133 -32.69 5.25 -16.38
C LYS A 133 -34.17 4.87 -16.40
N GLY A 134 -34.69 4.33 -15.30
CA GLY A 134 -36.09 3.95 -15.18
C GLY A 134 -36.44 2.58 -15.76
N ARG A 135 -35.44 1.75 -16.13
CA ARG A 135 -35.67 0.47 -16.78
C ARG A 135 -36.47 -0.48 -15.91
N TRP A 136 -36.17 -0.57 -14.63
CA TRP A 136 -36.93 -1.46 -13.72
C TRP A 136 -38.39 -1.02 -13.59
N ALA A 137 -38.64 0.26 -13.38
CA ALA A 137 -40.00 0.80 -13.22
C ALA A 137 -40.87 0.60 -14.48
N ASN A 138 -40.27 0.54 -15.65
CA ASN A 138 -40.96 0.38 -16.94
C ASN A 138 -40.85 -1.04 -17.50
N ASN A 139 -40.27 -2.00 -16.78
CA ASN A 139 -40.14 -3.37 -17.20
C ASN A 139 -41.48 -4.12 -17.03
N LYS A 140 -41.77 -5.07 -17.93
CA LYS A 140 -42.99 -5.92 -17.83
C LYS A 140 -42.88 -6.93 -16.72
N ASP A 141 -41.67 -7.38 -16.41
CA ASP A 141 -41.39 -8.36 -15.37
C ASP A 141 -40.87 -7.66 -14.11
N PHE A 142 -40.98 -8.32 -12.97
CA PHE A 142 -40.50 -7.79 -11.68
C PHE A 142 -38.95 -7.70 -11.59
N CYS A 143 -38.24 -8.21 -12.56
CA CYS A 143 -36.78 -8.22 -12.65
C CYS A 143 -36.31 -8.04 -14.11
N PHE A 144 -35.04 -7.70 -14.27
CA PHE A 144 -34.37 -7.67 -15.55
C PHE A 144 -32.90 -8.09 -15.41
N TRP A 145 -32.32 -8.57 -16.47
CA TRP A 145 -30.89 -8.86 -16.65
C TRP A 145 -30.50 -8.71 -18.09
N ASP A 146 -29.22 -8.39 -18.36
CA ASP A 146 -28.70 -8.25 -19.73
C ASP A 146 -27.71 -9.35 -20.09
N THR A 147 -27.12 -9.96 -19.08
CA THR A 147 -26.15 -11.04 -19.23
C THR A 147 -26.37 -12.09 -18.14
N PRO A 148 -26.02 -13.36 -18.39
CA PRO A 148 -26.03 -14.37 -17.35
C PRO A 148 -25.18 -13.94 -16.16
N LEU A 149 -25.78 -13.87 -14.97
CA LEU A 149 -25.09 -13.60 -13.73
C LEU A 149 -24.47 -14.90 -13.20
N MET A 150 -23.31 -14.79 -12.56
CA MET A 150 -22.58 -15.94 -12.05
C MET A 150 -22.58 -15.95 -10.53
N GLU A 151 -23.06 -17.03 -9.91
CA GLU A 151 -22.85 -17.31 -8.50
C GLU A 151 -21.42 -17.81 -8.26
N LEU A 152 -20.79 -17.35 -7.17
CA LEU A 152 -19.45 -17.76 -6.80
C LEU A 152 -19.40 -19.13 -6.10
N ARG A 153 -20.52 -19.58 -5.51
CA ARG A 153 -20.62 -20.88 -4.84
C ARG A 153 -20.17 -22.00 -5.78
N GLU A 154 -19.40 -22.94 -5.24
CA GLU A 154 -18.82 -24.09 -5.97
C GLU A 154 -17.83 -23.71 -7.10
N LYS A 155 -17.55 -22.43 -7.32
CA LYS A 155 -16.53 -22.00 -8.28
C LYS A 155 -15.13 -22.19 -7.70
N LYS A 156 -14.16 -22.39 -8.58
CA LYS A 156 -12.76 -22.53 -8.22
C LYS A 156 -12.03 -21.20 -8.35
N ILE A 157 -11.24 -20.85 -7.35
CA ILE A 157 -10.31 -19.72 -7.40
C ILE A 157 -8.88 -20.24 -7.24
N GLY A 158 -8.01 -19.88 -8.18
CA GLY A 158 -6.58 -20.16 -8.11
C GLY A 158 -5.83 -18.98 -7.48
N LEU A 159 -5.03 -19.26 -6.46
CA LEU A 159 -4.21 -18.26 -5.76
C LEU A 159 -2.73 -18.55 -6.04
N VAL A 160 -2.04 -17.62 -6.69
CA VAL A 160 -0.60 -17.69 -6.90
C VAL A 160 0.09 -16.99 -5.74
N GLY A 161 0.62 -17.78 -4.80
CA GLY A 161 1.17 -17.30 -3.53
C GLY A 161 0.14 -17.29 -2.40
N LEU A 162 0.51 -17.88 -1.26
CA LEU A 162 -0.32 -17.99 -0.06
C LEU A 162 0.27 -17.21 1.15
N GLY A 163 0.90 -16.06 0.87
CA GLY A 163 1.27 -15.10 1.91
C GLY A 163 0.04 -14.44 2.55
N ASN A 164 0.24 -13.42 3.40
CA ASN A 164 -0.84 -12.78 4.16
C ASN A 164 -2.04 -12.38 3.29
N THR A 165 -1.80 -11.77 2.13
CA THR A 165 -2.85 -11.33 1.20
C THR A 165 -3.57 -12.53 0.56
N GLY A 166 -2.83 -13.50 0.03
CA GLY A 166 -3.42 -14.70 -0.58
C GLY A 166 -4.22 -15.52 0.44
N TYR A 167 -3.71 -15.70 1.64
CA TYR A 167 -4.42 -16.38 2.71
C TYR A 167 -5.73 -15.67 3.11
N THR A 168 -5.68 -14.35 3.26
CA THR A 168 -6.88 -13.55 3.58
C THR A 168 -7.90 -13.62 2.44
N THR A 169 -7.45 -13.54 1.18
CA THR A 169 -8.30 -13.72 0.00
C THR A 169 -8.95 -15.10 -0.02
N ALA A 170 -8.20 -16.17 0.31
CA ALA A 170 -8.74 -17.52 0.41
C ALA A 170 -9.87 -17.63 1.46
N ARG A 171 -9.68 -17.02 2.63
CA ARG A 171 -10.72 -17.00 3.67
C ARG A 171 -12.01 -16.32 3.20
N VAL A 172 -11.91 -15.22 2.47
CA VAL A 172 -13.09 -14.56 1.89
C VAL A 172 -13.75 -15.46 0.83
N ALA A 173 -12.94 -16.10 -0.04
CA ALA A 173 -13.44 -17.03 -1.05
C ALA A 173 -14.23 -18.20 -0.44
N ILE A 174 -13.71 -18.79 0.64
CA ILE A 174 -14.39 -19.85 1.39
C ILE A 174 -15.74 -19.34 1.94
N GLY A 175 -15.80 -18.10 2.42
CA GLY A 175 -17.05 -17.46 2.86
C GLY A 175 -18.11 -17.35 1.76
N PHE A 176 -17.70 -17.25 0.49
CA PHE A 176 -18.57 -17.32 -0.68
C PHE A 176 -18.86 -18.74 -1.16
N GLY A 177 -18.40 -19.77 -0.45
CA GLY A 177 -18.58 -21.17 -0.84
C GLY A 177 -17.72 -21.59 -2.04
N MET A 178 -16.62 -20.89 -2.31
CA MET A 178 -15.69 -21.23 -3.39
C MET A 178 -14.71 -22.31 -2.97
N HIS A 179 -14.19 -23.05 -3.95
CA HIS A 179 -13.05 -23.97 -3.78
C HIS A 179 -11.74 -23.25 -4.07
N CYS A 180 -10.86 -23.17 -3.08
CA CYS A 180 -9.56 -22.54 -3.21
C CYS A 180 -8.49 -23.53 -3.64
N LEU A 181 -7.75 -23.20 -4.69
CA LEU A 181 -6.55 -23.90 -5.12
C LEU A 181 -5.36 -22.95 -4.90
N SER A 182 -4.42 -23.37 -4.07
CA SER A 182 -3.17 -22.62 -3.89
C SER A 182 -2.07 -23.23 -4.72
N TYR A 183 -1.46 -22.46 -5.57
CA TYR A 183 -0.23 -22.78 -6.26
C TYR A 183 0.92 -22.22 -5.41
N THR A 184 1.33 -22.97 -4.41
CA THR A 184 2.57 -22.75 -3.66
C THR A 184 3.69 -23.52 -4.36
N SER A 185 4.07 -23.13 -5.54
CA SER A 185 5.40 -23.43 -6.03
C SER A 185 6.37 -22.54 -5.24
N PRO A 186 7.66 -22.94 -5.04
CA PRO A 186 8.58 -22.03 -4.41
C PRO A 186 8.49 -20.68 -5.10
N SER A 187 8.03 -19.68 -4.35
CA SER A 187 7.97 -18.31 -4.83
C SER A 187 9.40 -17.88 -5.16
N PRO A 188 9.64 -17.09 -6.22
CA PRO A 188 10.95 -16.48 -6.43
C PRO A 188 11.49 -15.68 -5.23
N ARG A 189 10.64 -15.46 -4.21
CA ARG A 189 11.01 -14.85 -2.94
C ARG A 189 11.50 -15.86 -1.90
N ASP A 190 11.35 -17.15 -2.17
CA ASP A 190 11.77 -18.26 -1.29
C ASP A 190 13.08 -18.90 -1.79
N LEU A 191 13.66 -18.37 -2.87
CA LEU A 191 14.97 -18.60 -3.42
C LEU A 191 15.85 -17.41 -3.13
#